data_4b8a2c7506839cfc1eccd67590ebf8f2
#
_entry.id   4b8a2c7506839cfc1eccd67590ebf8f2
#
_cell.length_a   1.000
_cell.length_b   1.000
_cell.length_c   1.000
_cell.angle_alpha   90.00
_cell.angle_beta   90.00
_cell.angle_gamma   90.00
#
_symmetry.space_group_name_H-M   'P 1'
#
loop_
_entity.id
_entity.type
_entity.pdbx_description
1 polymer ?
#
loop_
_entity_poly.entity_id
_entity_poly.type
_entity_poly.pdbx_seq_one_letter_code
_entity_poly.pdbx_strand_id
1 'polypeptide(L)'
;MVLALAASTMALAQEPAAELKIAAVGDIMLGGSGAPEFERFGYDYPFEKTRALLKQSHIVFGNLEGPLTHADHAPVAKKYRYRSPPEKVAPALLNAGFNVVSLANNHAMDQGVEGLKHTLDALDLVGIKHTGAGMNLAEARRPAILEANGARVAFLAYTLTFPEEFWATNDRPGSPFGHEAQVRADIAAAKQQADIVLVSFHWGQEGKT
;
A
#
# COMPACT_ATOMS: atom_id res chain seq x y z
N MET A 1 -5.88 -69.27 19.92
CA MET A 1 -6.38 -68.52 18.73
C MET A 1 -6.18 -67.05 19.05
N VAL A 2 -5.10 -66.44 18.46
CA VAL A 2 -4.74 -65.05 18.73
C VAL A 2 -5.24 -64.23 17.54
N LEU A 3 -6.21 -63.34 17.80
CA LEU A 3 -6.67 -62.36 16.78
C LEU A 3 -5.74 -61.18 16.77
N ALA A 4 -5.04 -60.98 15.66
CA ALA A 4 -4.26 -59.76 15.44
C ALA A 4 -5.18 -58.73 14.76
N LEU A 5 -5.48 -57.60 15.49
CA LEU A 5 -6.11 -56.42 14.90
C LEU A 5 -5.05 -55.60 14.16
N ALA A 6 -5.15 -55.55 12.86
CA ALA A 6 -4.36 -54.63 12.03
C ALA A 6 -5.08 -53.28 12.03
N ALA A 7 -4.50 -52.27 12.70
CA ALA A 7 -4.95 -50.89 12.61
C ALA A 7 -4.34 -50.27 11.33
N SER A 8 -5.18 -50.07 10.33
CA SER A 8 -4.81 -49.28 9.14
C SER A 8 -4.83 -47.80 9.48
N THR A 9 -3.69 -47.19 9.62
CA THR A 9 -3.56 -45.73 9.70
C THR A 9 -3.77 -45.17 8.28
N MET A 10 -4.96 -44.62 8.04
CA MET A 10 -5.18 -43.76 6.85
C MET A 10 -4.33 -42.49 7.04
N ALA A 11 -3.27 -42.37 6.27
CA ALA A 11 -2.59 -41.09 6.09
C ALA A 11 -3.57 -40.16 5.36
N LEU A 12 -4.08 -39.15 6.07
CA LEU A 12 -4.80 -38.05 5.46
C LEU A 12 -3.82 -37.36 4.50
N ALA A 13 -4.06 -37.47 3.19
CA ALA A 13 -3.35 -36.69 2.20
C ALA A 13 -3.55 -35.21 2.54
N GLN A 14 -2.47 -34.52 2.90
CA GLN A 14 -2.51 -33.10 3.17
C GLN A 14 -2.81 -32.42 1.82
N GLU A 15 -3.98 -31.78 1.72
CA GLU A 15 -4.32 -30.97 0.55
C GLU A 15 -3.17 -29.98 0.30
N PRO A 16 -2.73 -29.80 -0.96
CA PRO A 16 -1.69 -28.83 -1.26
C PRO A 16 -2.14 -27.45 -0.77
N ALA A 17 -1.28 -26.76 -0.02
CA ALA A 17 -1.57 -25.43 0.45
C ALA A 17 -2.00 -24.54 -0.73
N ALA A 18 -3.13 -23.87 -0.60
CA ALA A 18 -3.66 -23.03 -1.66
C ALA A 18 -2.63 -21.93 -2.04
N GLU A 19 -2.29 -21.84 -3.32
CA GLU A 19 -1.29 -20.90 -3.83
C GLU A 19 -1.77 -19.46 -3.65
N LEU A 20 -1.09 -18.64 -2.86
CA LEU A 20 -1.35 -17.21 -2.72
C LEU A 20 -0.49 -16.44 -3.74
N LYS A 21 -1.14 -15.73 -4.67
CA LYS A 21 -0.48 -14.85 -5.66
C LYS A 21 -0.55 -13.41 -5.23
N ILE A 22 0.61 -12.77 -5.10
CA ILE A 22 0.73 -11.34 -4.77
C ILE A 22 1.52 -10.67 -5.90
N ALA A 23 0.93 -9.66 -6.53
CA ALA A 23 1.64 -8.75 -7.43
C ALA A 23 2.05 -7.51 -6.65
N ALA A 24 3.31 -7.14 -6.71
CA ALA A 24 3.82 -5.90 -6.17
C ALA A 24 4.45 -5.08 -7.31
N VAL A 25 4.06 -3.80 -7.38
CA VAL A 25 4.62 -2.85 -8.34
C VAL A 25 5.30 -1.70 -7.58
N GLY A 26 6.05 -0.88 -8.30
CA GLY A 26 6.71 0.31 -7.76
C GLY A 26 5.75 1.49 -7.61
N ASP A 27 6.26 2.68 -7.96
CA ASP A 27 5.55 3.93 -7.78
C ASP A 27 4.41 4.10 -8.79
N ILE A 28 3.26 4.49 -8.28
CA ILE A 28 2.05 4.82 -9.04
C ILE A 28 1.83 6.31 -8.89
N MET A 29 2.17 7.06 -9.93
CA MET A 29 1.99 8.51 -9.96
C MET A 29 1.05 8.89 -11.11
N LEU A 30 -0.17 9.30 -10.76
CA LEU A 30 -1.22 9.67 -11.73
C LEU A 30 -1.45 11.19 -11.77
N GLY A 31 -0.37 11.94 -11.60
CA GLY A 31 -0.34 13.40 -11.60
C GLY A 31 0.90 13.97 -12.27
N GLY A 32 1.27 15.19 -11.87
CA GLY A 32 2.50 15.85 -12.35
C GLY A 32 2.52 16.04 -13.87
N SER A 33 3.65 15.73 -14.50
CA SER A 33 3.83 15.89 -15.97
C SER A 33 2.95 14.94 -16.79
N GLY A 34 2.46 13.84 -16.20
CA GLY A 34 1.55 12.91 -16.87
C GLY A 34 0.08 13.35 -16.87
N ALA A 35 -0.28 14.34 -16.06
CA ALA A 35 -1.68 14.75 -15.90
C ALA A 35 -2.40 15.09 -17.23
N PRO A 36 -1.80 15.81 -18.22
CA PRO A 36 -2.46 16.08 -19.48
C PRO A 36 -2.85 14.81 -20.26
N GLU A 37 -2.02 13.77 -20.20
CA GLU A 37 -2.30 12.51 -20.87
C GLU A 37 -3.44 11.75 -20.18
N PHE A 38 -3.45 11.77 -18.85
CA PHE A 38 -4.53 11.14 -18.06
C PHE A 38 -5.87 11.87 -18.24
N GLU A 39 -5.86 13.19 -18.34
CA GLU A 39 -7.09 13.96 -18.67
C GLU A 39 -7.58 13.66 -20.10
N ARG A 40 -6.66 13.43 -21.05
CA ARG A 40 -7.01 13.15 -22.44
C ARG A 40 -7.51 11.74 -22.66
N PHE A 41 -6.86 10.73 -22.07
CA PHE A 41 -7.11 9.32 -22.33
C PHE A 41 -7.85 8.60 -21.20
N GLY A 42 -8.05 9.28 -20.07
CA GLY A 42 -8.63 8.71 -18.87
C GLY A 42 -7.60 8.10 -17.92
N TYR A 43 -7.97 8.01 -16.65
CA TYR A 43 -7.09 7.51 -15.59
C TYR A 43 -6.95 5.98 -15.58
N ASP A 44 -7.74 5.27 -16.34
CA ASP A 44 -7.60 3.84 -16.63
C ASP A 44 -6.50 3.52 -17.66
N TYR A 45 -6.18 4.49 -18.52
CA TYR A 45 -5.23 4.33 -19.63
C TYR A 45 -3.87 3.74 -19.24
N PRO A 46 -3.20 4.19 -18.15
CA PRO A 46 -1.89 3.63 -17.76
C PRO A 46 -1.93 2.13 -17.44
N PHE A 47 -3.11 1.62 -17.09
CA PHE A 47 -3.28 0.23 -16.67
C PHE A 47 -3.81 -0.70 -17.78
N GLU A 48 -4.19 -0.19 -18.94
CA GLU A 48 -4.85 -0.97 -19.99
C GLU A 48 -4.09 -2.24 -20.37
N LYS A 49 -2.77 -2.15 -20.50
CA LYS A 49 -1.91 -3.29 -20.90
C LYS A 49 -1.49 -4.17 -19.74
N THR A 50 -1.53 -3.69 -18.51
CA THR A 50 -1.08 -4.43 -17.32
C THR A 50 -2.22 -4.99 -16.49
N ARG A 51 -3.43 -4.44 -16.61
CA ARG A 51 -4.62 -4.81 -15.84
C ARG A 51 -4.90 -6.32 -15.85
N ALA A 52 -4.83 -6.94 -17.02
CA ALA A 52 -5.10 -8.38 -17.15
C ALA A 52 -4.07 -9.24 -16.38
N LEU A 53 -2.82 -8.79 -16.31
CA LEU A 53 -1.76 -9.44 -15.55
C LEU A 53 -1.97 -9.21 -14.03
N LEU A 54 -2.22 -7.99 -13.62
CA LEU A 54 -2.45 -7.64 -12.21
C LEU A 54 -3.62 -8.44 -11.63
N LYS A 55 -4.73 -8.53 -12.36
CA LYS A 55 -5.94 -9.27 -11.94
C LYS A 55 -5.78 -10.79 -11.85
N GLN A 56 -4.63 -11.36 -12.23
CA GLN A 56 -4.31 -12.76 -11.97
C GLN A 56 -3.84 -13.02 -10.55
N SER A 57 -3.57 -11.93 -9.78
CA SER A 57 -3.12 -12.01 -8.39
C SER A 57 -4.28 -11.83 -7.42
N HIS A 58 -4.19 -12.48 -6.26
CA HIS A 58 -5.16 -12.35 -5.18
C HIS A 58 -4.99 -11.00 -4.46
N ILE A 59 -3.75 -10.52 -4.36
CA ILE A 59 -3.39 -9.22 -3.80
C ILE A 59 -2.54 -8.46 -4.81
N VAL A 60 -2.87 -7.19 -5.03
CA VAL A 60 -2.10 -6.26 -5.87
C VAL A 60 -1.73 -5.06 -5.02
N PHE A 61 -0.42 -4.89 -4.81
CA PHE A 61 0.19 -3.82 -4.02
C PHE A 61 0.95 -2.85 -4.91
N GLY A 62 0.95 -1.56 -4.56
CA GLY A 62 1.81 -0.54 -5.16
C GLY A 62 2.04 0.65 -4.22
N ASN A 63 3.02 1.49 -4.52
CA ASN A 63 3.24 2.74 -3.81
C ASN A 63 2.49 3.87 -4.52
N LEU A 64 1.43 4.41 -3.89
CA LEU A 64 0.69 5.55 -4.42
C LEU A 64 1.46 6.84 -4.10
N GLU A 65 2.19 7.34 -5.10
CA GLU A 65 3.08 8.48 -4.96
C GLU A 65 2.37 9.78 -5.37
N GLY A 66 1.84 10.44 -4.37
CA GLY A 66 1.10 11.69 -4.47
C GLY A 66 -0.32 11.60 -3.94
N PRO A 67 -0.83 12.72 -3.37
CA PRO A 67 -2.14 12.74 -2.77
C PRO A 67 -3.28 12.75 -3.81
N LEU A 68 -4.37 12.10 -3.46
CA LEU A 68 -5.66 12.15 -4.16
C LEU A 68 -6.47 13.31 -3.60
N THR A 69 -6.43 14.47 -4.25
CA THR A 69 -7.09 15.68 -3.71
C THR A 69 -7.22 16.77 -4.76
N HIS A 70 -8.18 17.64 -4.55
CA HIS A 70 -8.30 18.94 -5.23
C HIS A 70 -7.64 20.09 -4.42
N ALA A 71 -7.24 19.86 -3.17
CA ALA A 71 -6.54 20.85 -2.38
C ALA A 71 -5.27 21.33 -3.10
N ASP A 72 -4.96 22.60 -2.95
CA ASP A 72 -3.76 23.25 -3.50
C ASP A 72 -3.06 24.04 -2.40
N HIS A 73 -2.55 23.31 -1.42
CA HIS A 73 -1.85 23.88 -0.28
C HIS A 73 -0.52 23.18 -0.08
N ALA A 74 0.57 23.94 -0.28
CA ALA A 74 1.93 23.43 -0.10
C ALA A 74 2.44 23.76 1.31
N PRO A 75 2.50 22.79 2.22
CA PRO A 75 3.03 23.03 3.55
C PRO A 75 4.56 23.26 3.55
N VAL A 76 5.24 22.73 2.51
CA VAL A 76 6.69 22.82 2.33
C VAL A 76 7.01 23.20 0.90
N ALA A 77 8.01 24.06 0.71
CA ALA A 77 8.51 24.41 -0.62
C ALA A 77 9.23 23.21 -1.23
N LYS A 78 8.68 22.64 -2.31
CA LYS A 78 9.26 21.56 -3.10
C LYS A 78 9.28 21.91 -4.56
N LYS A 79 10.28 21.41 -5.28
CA LYS A 79 10.39 21.58 -6.74
C LYS A 79 9.24 20.87 -7.46
N TYR A 80 8.90 19.66 -7.01
CA TYR A 80 7.83 18.85 -7.56
C TYR A 80 6.79 18.61 -6.48
N ARG A 81 5.55 18.90 -6.81
CA ARG A 81 4.37 18.65 -5.97
C ARG A 81 3.32 17.99 -6.83
N TYR A 82 2.75 16.93 -6.30
CA TYR A 82 1.75 16.16 -7.02
C TYR A 82 0.38 16.29 -6.37
N ARG A 83 -0.62 16.08 -7.17
CA ARG A 83 -2.02 15.86 -6.78
C ARG A 83 -2.75 15.23 -7.95
N SER A 84 -3.79 14.50 -7.64
CA SER A 84 -4.64 13.84 -8.64
C SER A 84 -6.10 13.86 -8.18
N PRO A 85 -7.07 13.92 -9.09
CA PRO A 85 -8.49 13.97 -8.75
C PRO A 85 -8.92 12.64 -8.11
N PRO A 86 -9.41 12.66 -6.84
CA PRO A 86 -9.72 11.43 -6.10
C PRO A 86 -10.82 10.61 -6.76
N GLU A 87 -11.86 11.25 -7.29
CA GLU A 87 -13.01 10.63 -7.94
C GLU A 87 -12.69 9.94 -9.27
N LYS A 88 -11.54 10.24 -9.86
CA LYS A 88 -11.05 9.58 -11.08
C LYS A 88 -10.00 8.52 -10.79
N VAL A 89 -9.08 8.81 -9.87
CA VAL A 89 -7.92 7.94 -9.63
C VAL A 89 -8.26 6.75 -8.74
N ALA A 90 -8.99 6.93 -7.64
CA ALA A 90 -9.31 5.83 -6.75
C ALA A 90 -10.11 4.71 -7.45
N PRO A 91 -11.16 5.01 -8.27
CA PRO A 91 -11.83 3.99 -9.09
C PRO A 91 -10.93 3.35 -10.15
N ALA A 92 -10.00 4.10 -10.77
CA ALA A 92 -9.07 3.56 -11.76
C ALA A 92 -8.08 2.56 -11.13
N LEU A 93 -7.58 2.85 -9.93
CA LEU A 93 -6.74 1.92 -9.15
C LEU A 93 -7.51 0.62 -8.84
N LEU A 94 -8.74 0.74 -8.34
CA LEU A 94 -9.59 -0.42 -8.07
C LEU A 94 -9.84 -1.23 -9.34
N ASN A 95 -10.17 -0.55 -10.45
CA ASN A 95 -10.40 -1.19 -11.74
C ASN A 95 -9.14 -1.87 -12.29
N ALA A 96 -7.95 -1.34 -12.03
CA ALA A 96 -6.68 -1.98 -12.36
C ALA A 96 -6.39 -3.25 -11.55
N GLY A 97 -7.05 -3.40 -10.38
CA GLY A 97 -6.94 -4.57 -9.51
C GLY A 97 -6.20 -4.28 -8.20
N PHE A 98 -5.77 -3.03 -7.95
CA PHE A 98 -5.15 -2.69 -6.67
C PHE A 98 -6.14 -2.82 -5.52
N ASN A 99 -5.75 -3.55 -4.49
CA ASN A 99 -6.53 -3.72 -3.27
C ASN A 99 -5.79 -3.30 -2.01
N VAL A 100 -4.50 -2.97 -2.13
CA VAL A 100 -3.71 -2.34 -1.07
C VAL A 100 -2.64 -1.43 -1.66
N VAL A 101 -2.41 -0.26 -1.02
CA VAL A 101 -1.36 0.68 -1.42
C VAL A 101 -0.55 1.17 -0.22
N SER A 102 0.73 1.45 -0.48
CA SER A 102 1.57 2.26 0.40
C SER A 102 1.32 3.74 0.15
N LEU A 103 1.31 4.52 1.21
CA LEU A 103 1.34 5.98 1.20
C LEU A 103 2.63 6.53 1.81
N ALA A 104 3.59 5.65 2.15
CA ALA A 104 4.84 6.04 2.78
C ALA A 104 5.86 6.50 1.74
N ASN A 105 5.79 7.76 1.33
CA ASN A 105 6.70 8.37 0.36
C ASN A 105 6.87 9.87 0.60
N ASN A 106 7.77 10.50 -0.16
CA ASN A 106 8.07 11.92 -0.07
C ASN A 106 7.00 12.84 -0.67
N HIS A 107 5.93 12.29 -1.24
CA HIS A 107 4.84 13.06 -1.85
C HIS A 107 3.50 12.93 -1.10
N ALA A 108 3.40 12.07 -0.09
CA ALA A 108 2.15 11.84 0.66
C ALA A 108 1.53 13.12 1.23
N MET A 109 2.37 14.11 1.60
CA MET A 109 1.96 15.38 2.22
C MET A 109 2.12 16.59 1.30
N ASP A 110 2.24 16.41 -0.01
CA ASP A 110 2.44 17.51 -0.96
C ASP A 110 1.34 18.57 -0.92
N GLN A 111 0.15 18.21 -0.49
CA GLN A 111 -1.01 19.08 -0.33
C GLN A 111 -1.44 19.19 1.15
N GLY A 112 -0.50 18.95 2.07
CA GLY A 112 -0.71 19.07 3.50
C GLY A 112 -1.68 18.04 4.09
N VAL A 113 -2.16 18.36 5.29
CA VAL A 113 -3.07 17.49 6.06
C VAL A 113 -4.38 17.24 5.34
N GLU A 114 -4.92 18.28 4.69
CA GLU A 114 -6.16 18.17 3.90
C GLU A 114 -5.98 17.18 2.73
N GLY A 115 -4.85 17.30 2.00
CA GLY A 115 -4.54 16.37 0.91
C GLY A 115 -4.40 14.93 1.37
N LEU A 116 -3.72 14.70 2.50
CA LEU A 116 -3.63 13.37 3.10
C LEU A 116 -5.02 12.83 3.48
N LYS A 117 -5.83 13.64 4.18
CA LYS A 117 -7.17 13.22 4.58
C LYS A 117 -8.04 12.83 3.38
N HIS A 118 -8.05 13.66 2.33
CA HIS A 118 -8.80 13.34 1.10
C HIS A 118 -8.31 12.04 0.44
N THR A 119 -7.01 11.77 0.51
CA THR A 119 -6.43 10.52 -0.01
C THR A 119 -6.94 9.31 0.76
N LEU A 120 -6.90 9.36 2.10
CA LEU A 120 -7.41 8.28 2.96
C LEU A 120 -8.90 8.05 2.70
N ASP A 121 -9.71 9.12 2.73
CA ASP A 121 -11.16 9.05 2.48
C ASP A 121 -11.49 8.45 1.09
N ALA A 122 -10.73 8.83 0.05
CA ALA A 122 -10.94 8.33 -1.31
C ALA A 122 -10.61 6.84 -1.46
N LEU A 123 -9.55 6.36 -0.83
CA LEU A 123 -9.17 4.96 -0.83
C LEU A 123 -10.17 4.11 -0.04
N ASP A 124 -10.60 4.59 1.13
CA ASP A 124 -11.60 3.93 1.96
C ASP A 124 -12.96 3.83 1.24
N LEU A 125 -13.36 4.88 0.51
CA LEU A 125 -14.61 4.91 -0.25
C LEU A 125 -14.68 3.79 -1.30
N VAL A 126 -13.56 3.45 -1.94
CA VAL A 126 -13.50 2.38 -2.94
C VAL A 126 -13.04 1.03 -2.36
N GLY A 127 -12.73 0.97 -1.06
CA GLY A 127 -12.33 -0.25 -0.36
C GLY A 127 -10.89 -0.69 -0.59
N ILE A 128 -10.02 0.20 -1.11
CA ILE A 128 -8.58 -0.07 -1.22
C ILE A 128 -7.94 0.14 0.16
N LYS A 129 -7.31 -0.91 0.70
CA LYS A 129 -6.56 -0.82 1.95
C LYS A 129 -5.30 0.02 1.76
N HIS A 130 -4.88 0.72 2.81
CA HIS A 130 -3.69 1.55 2.75
C HIS A 130 -2.87 1.44 4.05
N THR A 131 -1.59 1.71 3.96
CA THR A 131 -0.64 1.76 5.08
C THR A 131 0.43 2.80 4.79
N GLY A 132 1.18 3.21 5.81
CA GLY A 132 2.31 4.10 5.61
C GLY A 132 1.98 5.59 5.58
N ALA A 133 0.77 5.97 5.99
CA ALA A 133 0.44 7.35 6.36
C ALA A 133 -0.78 7.37 7.30
N GLY A 134 -0.92 8.45 8.07
CA GLY A 134 -2.02 8.61 9.02
C GLY A 134 -2.03 9.99 9.67
N MET A 135 -3.04 10.24 10.48
CA MET A 135 -3.22 11.52 11.17
C MET A 135 -2.29 11.67 12.38
N ASN A 136 -1.57 10.61 12.75
CA ASN A 136 -0.53 10.56 13.76
C ASN A 136 0.37 9.33 13.50
N LEU A 137 1.47 9.21 14.24
CA LEU A 137 2.43 8.13 14.07
C LEU A 137 1.81 6.73 14.29
N ALA A 138 0.91 6.59 15.25
CA ALA A 138 0.27 5.29 15.53
C ALA A 138 -0.60 4.84 14.36
N GLU A 139 -1.34 5.74 13.74
CA GLU A 139 -2.12 5.46 12.53
C GLU A 139 -1.22 5.18 11.33
N ALA A 140 -0.20 6.00 11.12
CA ALA A 140 0.74 5.85 10.01
C ALA A 140 1.47 4.50 10.02
N ARG A 141 1.73 3.92 11.20
CA ARG A 141 2.38 2.61 11.40
C ARG A 141 1.42 1.43 11.41
N ARG A 142 0.10 1.68 11.33
CA ARG A 142 -0.90 0.61 11.34
C ARG A 142 -0.73 -0.29 10.12
N PRO A 143 -0.65 -1.63 10.30
CA PRO A 143 -0.61 -2.52 9.16
C PRO A 143 -1.95 -2.53 8.41
N ALA A 144 -1.88 -2.59 7.08
CA ALA A 144 -3.02 -2.97 6.27
C ALA A 144 -3.08 -4.51 6.22
N ILE A 145 -4.16 -5.11 6.71
CA ILE A 145 -4.32 -6.56 6.72
C ILE A 145 -5.39 -6.95 5.72
N LEU A 146 -5.04 -7.86 4.81
CA LEU A 146 -5.94 -8.47 3.85
C LEU A 146 -5.99 -9.97 4.08
N GLU A 147 -7.16 -10.54 3.85
CA GLU A 147 -7.35 -11.97 3.79
C GLU A 147 -7.55 -12.39 2.34
N ALA A 148 -6.73 -13.30 1.86
CA ALA A 148 -6.79 -13.81 0.51
C ALA A 148 -6.34 -15.27 0.47
N ASN A 149 -7.13 -16.08 -0.21
CA ASN A 149 -6.88 -17.51 -0.43
C ASN A 149 -6.51 -18.28 0.87
N GLY A 150 -7.21 -17.96 1.97
CA GLY A 150 -7.05 -18.62 3.27
C GLY A 150 -5.86 -18.13 4.10
N ALA A 151 -5.11 -17.11 3.64
CA ALA A 151 -4.02 -16.51 4.38
C ALA A 151 -4.29 -15.04 4.71
N ARG A 152 -3.87 -14.60 5.88
CA ARG A 152 -3.85 -13.18 6.28
C ARG A 152 -2.49 -12.59 5.96
N VAL A 153 -2.48 -11.51 5.20
CA VAL A 153 -1.27 -10.80 4.79
C VAL A 153 -1.29 -9.39 5.35
N ALA A 154 -0.30 -9.04 6.15
CA ALA A 154 -0.10 -7.70 6.69
C ALA A 154 0.92 -6.94 5.85
N PHE A 155 0.58 -5.71 5.48
CA PHE A 155 1.47 -4.76 4.80
C PHE A 155 1.85 -3.65 5.78
N LEU A 156 3.14 -3.39 5.86
CA LEU A 156 3.72 -2.25 6.57
C LEU A 156 4.48 -1.41 5.54
N ALA A 157 4.47 -0.10 5.69
CA ALA A 157 5.20 0.78 4.79
C ALA A 157 5.86 1.94 5.55
N TYR A 158 7.08 2.27 5.14
CA TYR A 158 7.91 3.31 5.74
C TYR A 158 8.60 4.14 4.67
N THR A 159 8.82 5.40 4.98
CA THR A 159 9.67 6.27 4.17
C THR A 159 11.06 6.40 4.80
N LEU A 160 12.08 6.51 3.94
CA LEU A 160 13.44 6.90 4.30
C LEU A 160 13.85 8.16 3.55
N THR A 161 12.86 8.94 3.10
CA THR A 161 13.04 10.14 2.28
C THR A 161 12.66 11.41 3.06
N PHE A 162 13.05 12.55 2.53
CA PHE A 162 12.76 13.87 3.06
C PHE A 162 11.60 14.54 2.29
N PRO A 163 10.96 15.59 2.80
CA PRO A 163 11.35 16.35 3.99
C PRO A 163 10.84 15.77 5.30
N GLU A 164 11.50 16.11 6.43
CA GLU A 164 11.11 15.65 7.78
C GLU A 164 9.75 16.17 8.23
N GLU A 165 9.30 17.29 7.69
CA GLU A 165 7.97 17.84 7.92
C GLU A 165 6.85 16.91 7.49
N PHE A 166 7.14 15.96 6.60
CA PHE A 166 6.20 14.94 6.11
C PHE A 166 6.19 13.67 6.96
N TRP A 167 7.12 13.57 7.93
CA TRP A 167 7.14 12.44 8.85
C TRP A 167 6.09 12.58 9.94
N ALA A 168 5.35 11.52 10.16
CA ALA A 168 4.37 11.45 11.22
C ALA A 168 5.05 11.49 12.59
N THR A 169 4.45 12.23 13.52
CA THR A 169 4.78 12.20 14.95
C THR A 169 3.53 11.82 15.75
N ASN A 170 3.61 11.80 17.07
CA ASN A 170 2.45 11.49 17.90
C ASN A 170 1.26 12.44 17.65
N ASP A 171 1.53 13.68 17.28
CA ASP A 171 0.58 14.80 17.13
C ASP A 171 0.62 15.45 15.73
N ARG A 172 1.42 14.90 14.81
CA ARG A 172 1.51 15.41 13.43
C ARG A 172 1.19 14.30 12.42
N PRO A 173 0.27 14.57 11.48
CA PRO A 173 0.00 13.71 10.35
C PRO A 173 1.22 13.53 9.43
N GLY A 174 1.28 12.40 8.74
CA GLY A 174 2.34 12.14 7.77
C GLY A 174 2.62 10.66 7.58
N SER A 175 3.80 10.37 7.02
CA SER A 175 4.31 9.02 6.80
C SER A 175 5.29 8.61 7.92
N PRO A 176 5.34 7.32 8.31
CA PRO A 176 6.27 6.87 9.34
C PRO A 176 7.68 6.78 8.76
N PHE A 177 8.65 7.44 9.41
CA PHE A 177 10.05 7.23 9.05
C PHE A 177 10.52 5.86 9.55
N GLY A 178 11.29 5.16 8.72
CA GLY A 178 11.69 3.77 8.95
C GLY A 178 12.80 3.60 9.98
N HIS A 179 12.59 4.04 11.23
CA HIS A 179 13.52 3.77 12.32
C HIS A 179 13.57 2.26 12.61
N GLU A 180 14.75 1.66 12.56
CA GLU A 180 14.94 0.20 12.65
C GLU A 180 14.22 -0.43 13.85
N ALA A 181 14.37 0.16 15.04
CA ALA A 181 13.76 -0.37 16.25
C ALA A 181 12.21 -0.40 16.16
N GLN A 182 11.61 0.65 15.56
CA GLN A 182 10.17 0.73 15.36
C GLN A 182 9.70 -0.29 14.31
N VAL A 183 10.40 -0.38 13.19
CA VAL A 183 10.10 -1.35 12.12
C VAL A 183 10.13 -2.78 12.66
N ARG A 184 11.16 -3.13 13.43
CA ARG A 184 11.26 -4.47 14.06
C ARG A 184 10.11 -4.75 15.02
N ALA A 185 9.72 -3.76 15.83
CA ALA A 185 8.59 -3.89 16.75
C ALA A 185 7.27 -4.08 15.99
N ASP A 186 7.05 -3.31 14.92
CA ASP A 186 5.85 -3.41 14.10
C ASP A 186 5.74 -4.75 13.36
N ILE A 187 6.86 -5.25 12.83
CA ILE A 187 6.92 -6.59 12.22
C ILE A 187 6.56 -7.65 13.25
N ALA A 188 7.12 -7.56 14.47
CA ALA A 188 6.81 -8.52 15.53
C ALA A 188 5.33 -8.50 15.92
N ALA A 189 4.72 -7.31 16.01
CA ALA A 189 3.30 -7.14 16.31
C ALA A 189 2.40 -7.62 15.14
N ALA A 190 2.78 -7.34 13.89
CA ALA A 190 2.04 -7.77 12.71
C ALA A 190 2.03 -9.31 12.56
N LYS A 191 3.13 -9.98 12.89
CA LYS A 191 3.23 -11.45 12.90
C LYS A 191 2.26 -12.14 13.86
N GLN A 192 1.73 -11.44 14.87
CA GLN A 192 0.70 -11.97 15.76
C GLN A 192 -0.70 -11.90 15.13
N GLN A 193 -0.86 -11.15 14.03
CA GLN A 193 -2.14 -10.85 13.40
C GLN A 193 -2.26 -11.44 11.99
N ALA A 194 -1.13 -11.82 11.38
CA ALA A 194 -1.07 -12.26 9.99
C ALA A 194 -0.08 -13.40 9.79
N ASP A 195 -0.35 -14.23 8.78
CA ASP A 195 0.48 -15.38 8.43
C ASP A 195 1.72 -14.94 7.63
N ILE A 196 1.58 -13.83 6.87
CA ILE A 196 2.64 -13.22 6.07
C ILE A 196 2.72 -11.74 6.41
N VAL A 197 3.95 -11.22 6.56
CA VAL A 197 4.19 -9.78 6.75
C VAL A 197 5.10 -9.29 5.62
N LEU A 198 4.60 -8.33 4.87
CA LEU A 198 5.34 -7.63 3.81
C LEU A 198 5.64 -6.20 4.26
N VAL A 199 6.87 -5.78 4.01
CA VAL A 199 7.34 -4.44 4.39
C VAL A 199 7.82 -3.70 3.16
N SER A 200 7.25 -2.53 2.91
CA SER A 200 7.65 -1.63 1.84
C SER A 200 8.48 -0.48 2.39
N PHE A 201 9.54 -0.14 1.67
CA PHE A 201 10.35 1.05 1.95
C PHE A 201 10.40 1.93 0.71
N HIS A 202 10.07 3.20 0.88
CA HIS A 202 10.32 4.22 -0.14
C HIS A 202 11.63 4.93 0.22
N TRP A 203 12.68 4.72 -0.59
CA TRP A 203 14.04 5.11 -0.25
C TRP A 203 14.88 5.43 -1.49
N GLY A 204 16.05 5.97 -1.26
CA GLY A 204 17.01 6.27 -2.30
C GLY A 204 17.10 7.77 -2.59
N GLN A 205 18.00 8.09 -3.50
CA GLN A 205 18.17 9.46 -4.01
C GLN A 205 17.69 9.50 -5.46
N GLU A 206 16.75 10.39 -5.75
CA GLU A 206 16.20 10.58 -7.09
C GLU A 206 17.32 10.76 -8.13
N GLY A 207 17.24 9.99 -9.23
CA GLY A 207 18.24 10.03 -10.31
C GLY A 207 19.59 9.41 -9.98
N LYS A 208 19.74 8.67 -8.90
CA LYS A 208 20.91 7.88 -8.55
C LYS A 208 20.59 6.39 -8.62
N THR A 209 21.50 5.62 -9.21
CA THR A 209 21.48 4.15 -9.25
C THR A 209 22.58 3.60 -8.37
#